data_bcd82c0886e9da0f3857c14c05760867
#
_entry.id   bcd82c0886e9da0f3857c14c05760867
#
_cell.length_a   1.000
_cell.length_b   1.000
_cell.length_c   1.000
_cell.angle_alpha   90.00
_cell.angle_beta   90.00
_cell.angle_gamma   90.00
#
_symmetry.space_group_name_H-M   'P 1'
#
loop_
_entity.id
_entity.type
_entity.pdbx_description
1 polymer ?
#
loop_
_entity_poly.entity_id
_entity_poly.type
_entity_poly.pdbx_seq_one_letter_code
_entity_poly.pdbx_strand_id
1 'polypeptide(L)'
;NDCMDVLQTATLTYDGSAGIISYAGVVDAVDALQEEQATEKVIFVHPKQVTQLRKDAEFTSTDKYPANVRMSGEIGSIAGCRVVPSKKVPLVEVGSGKTKCYACPIIKLEADHDNEDEVPALTIYRKRAVNVETERKPKIRTTEITADEFYVAVLSNEAKVVLAKFKA
;
A
#
# COMPACT_ATOMS: atom_id res chain seq x y z
N ASN A 1 10.01 -7.12 -1.54
CA ASN A 1 9.51 -6.23 -2.58
C ASN A 1 8.40 -6.90 -3.40
N ASP A 2 8.42 -8.21 -3.54
CA ASP A 2 7.54 -8.98 -4.43
C ASP A 2 6.04 -8.64 -4.29
N CYS A 3 5.51 -8.55 -3.07
CA CYS A 3 4.11 -8.16 -2.87
C CYS A 3 3.80 -6.75 -3.36
N MET A 4 4.71 -5.79 -3.14
CA MET A 4 4.51 -4.42 -3.59
C MET A 4 4.59 -4.32 -5.12
N ASP A 5 5.49 -5.10 -5.74
CA ASP A 5 5.66 -5.15 -7.19
C ASP A 5 4.41 -5.76 -7.85
N VAL A 6 3.84 -6.81 -7.25
CA VAL A 6 2.57 -7.41 -7.70
C VAL A 6 1.39 -6.44 -7.57
N LEU A 7 1.30 -5.66 -6.49
CA LEU A 7 0.25 -4.65 -6.33
C LEU A 7 0.32 -3.54 -7.40
N GLN A 8 1.49 -3.29 -7.99
CA GLN A 8 1.63 -2.32 -9.09
C GLN A 8 1.01 -2.80 -10.41
N THR A 9 0.65 -4.07 -10.51
CA THR A 9 -0.02 -4.63 -11.70
C THR A 9 -1.53 -4.47 -11.69
N ALA A 10 -2.11 -3.87 -10.62
CA ALA A 10 -3.55 -3.66 -10.51
C ALA A 10 -4.11 -2.85 -11.68
N THR A 11 -5.27 -3.28 -12.19
CA THR A 11 -5.94 -2.67 -13.35
C THR A 11 -6.69 -1.39 -12.98
N LEU A 12 -7.26 -1.32 -11.76
CA LEU A 12 -7.93 -0.13 -11.27
C LEU A 12 -6.88 0.91 -10.87
N THR A 13 -6.90 2.05 -11.53
CA THR A 13 -5.95 3.14 -11.27
C THR A 13 -6.65 4.47 -11.10
N TYR A 14 -6.18 5.27 -10.14
CA TYR A 14 -6.57 6.67 -9.98
C TYR A 14 -5.38 7.57 -10.32
N ASP A 15 -5.58 8.51 -11.21
CA ASP A 15 -4.54 9.47 -11.63
C ASP A 15 -4.69 10.81 -10.89
N GLY A 16 -4.02 10.92 -9.75
CA GLY A 16 -3.85 12.14 -8.98
C GLY A 16 -2.53 12.87 -9.26
N SER A 17 -1.91 12.66 -10.43
CA SER A 17 -0.60 13.22 -10.79
C SER A 17 -0.57 14.77 -10.88
N ALA A 18 -1.74 15.39 -10.98
CA ALA A 18 -1.87 16.85 -10.98
C ALA A 18 -1.53 17.49 -9.62
N GLY A 19 -1.69 16.75 -8.52
CA GLY A 19 -1.49 17.25 -7.15
C GLY A 19 -0.69 16.31 -6.26
N ILE A 20 -0.26 16.84 -5.12
CA ILE A 20 0.29 16.05 -4.02
C ILE A 20 -0.85 15.26 -3.35
N ILE A 21 -0.51 14.26 -2.55
CA ILE A 21 -1.51 13.52 -1.79
C ILE A 21 -2.27 14.46 -0.85
N SER A 22 -3.60 14.40 -0.88
CA SER A 22 -4.53 15.18 -0.06
C SER A 22 -5.68 14.31 0.42
N TYR A 23 -6.45 14.78 1.40
CA TYR A 23 -7.65 14.08 1.87
C TYR A 23 -8.63 13.84 0.72
N ALA A 24 -8.96 14.88 -0.06
CA ALA A 24 -9.86 14.78 -1.20
C ALA A 24 -9.37 13.76 -2.24
N GLY A 25 -8.06 13.79 -2.58
CA GLY A 25 -7.50 12.83 -3.54
C GLY A 25 -7.57 11.38 -3.07
N VAL A 26 -7.47 11.12 -1.76
CA VAL A 26 -7.65 9.75 -1.22
C VAL A 26 -9.12 9.34 -1.27
N VAL A 27 -10.06 10.25 -0.99
CA VAL A 27 -11.51 9.99 -1.13
C VAL A 27 -11.85 9.61 -2.57
N ASP A 28 -11.39 10.40 -3.55
CA ASP A 28 -11.62 10.12 -4.97
C ASP A 28 -11.01 8.79 -5.41
N ALA A 29 -9.85 8.42 -4.87
CA ALA A 29 -9.21 7.14 -5.16
C ALA A 29 -9.99 5.95 -4.56
N VAL A 30 -10.57 6.12 -3.37
CA VAL A 30 -11.42 5.10 -2.73
C VAL A 30 -12.73 4.93 -3.49
N ASP A 31 -13.31 6.01 -4.03
CA ASP A 31 -14.54 5.96 -4.83
C ASP A 31 -14.41 5.04 -6.06
N ALA A 32 -13.20 4.87 -6.59
CA ALA A 32 -12.93 3.94 -7.67
C ALA A 32 -13.21 2.47 -7.33
N LEU A 33 -13.33 2.10 -6.05
CA LEU A 33 -13.73 0.77 -5.59
C LEU A 33 -15.24 0.54 -5.69
N GLN A 34 -16.04 1.61 -5.83
CA GLN A 34 -17.52 1.58 -5.98
C GLN A 34 -18.20 0.71 -4.91
N GLU A 35 -17.82 0.89 -3.65
CA GLU A 35 -18.35 0.11 -2.53
C GLU A 35 -19.80 0.46 -2.20
N GLU A 36 -20.62 -0.54 -1.91
CA GLU A 36 -21.97 -0.39 -1.41
C GLU A 36 -22.00 -0.17 0.10
N GLN A 37 -21.05 -0.76 0.82
CA GLN A 37 -20.90 -0.63 2.27
C GLN A 37 -19.47 -0.25 2.62
N ALA A 38 -19.28 0.50 3.71
CA ALA A 38 -17.97 0.88 4.19
C ALA A 38 -17.22 -0.35 4.73
N THR A 39 -16.13 -0.71 4.07
CA THR A 39 -15.24 -1.82 4.46
C THR A 39 -13.91 -1.31 5.02
N GLU A 40 -13.18 -2.19 5.73
CA GLU A 40 -11.81 -1.86 6.16
C GLU A 40 -10.86 -1.86 4.95
N LYS A 41 -10.13 -0.75 4.81
CA LYS A 41 -9.15 -0.55 3.74
C LYS A 41 -7.79 -0.19 4.30
N VAL A 42 -6.74 -0.50 3.55
CA VAL A 42 -5.36 -0.11 3.86
C VAL A 42 -4.76 0.63 2.68
N ILE A 43 -4.15 1.79 2.94
CA ILE A 43 -3.37 2.53 1.95
C ILE A 43 -1.89 2.51 2.33
N PHE A 44 -1.03 2.14 1.39
CA PHE A 44 0.41 2.24 1.55
C PHE A 44 0.93 3.55 0.97
N VAL A 45 1.58 4.36 1.80
CA VAL A 45 2.09 5.68 1.41
C VAL A 45 3.57 5.81 1.66
N HIS A 46 4.28 6.57 0.83
CA HIS A 46 5.69 6.86 1.10
C HIS A 46 5.82 7.83 2.30
N PRO A 47 6.85 7.73 3.15
CA PRO A 47 7.04 8.63 4.30
C PRO A 47 7.00 10.12 3.99
N LYS A 48 7.43 10.53 2.78
CA LYS A 48 7.30 11.92 2.32
C LYS A 48 5.84 12.37 2.17
N GLN A 49 4.97 11.47 1.69
CA GLN A 49 3.55 11.74 1.54
C GLN A 49 2.84 11.83 2.90
N VAL A 50 3.29 11.09 3.90
CA VAL A 50 2.83 11.27 5.29
C VAL A 50 3.08 12.70 5.76
N THR A 51 4.23 13.28 5.42
CA THR A 51 4.52 14.68 5.73
C THR A 51 3.64 15.66 4.95
N GLN A 52 3.28 15.34 3.71
CA GLN A 52 2.35 16.14 2.90
C GLN A 52 0.95 16.12 3.53
N LEU A 53 0.43 14.94 3.90
CA LEU A 53 -0.86 14.79 4.59
C LEU A 53 -0.93 15.55 5.92
N ARG A 54 0.15 15.54 6.71
CA ARG A 54 0.23 16.33 7.96
C ARG A 54 0.16 17.83 7.74
N LYS A 55 0.48 18.32 6.56
CA LYS A 55 0.40 19.73 6.17
C LYS A 55 -0.91 20.09 5.47
N ASP A 56 -1.71 19.11 5.12
CA ASP A 56 -3.00 19.33 4.47
C ASP A 56 -3.97 20.02 5.45
N ALA A 57 -4.51 21.15 5.02
CA ALA A 57 -5.41 21.97 5.83
C ALA A 57 -6.72 21.22 6.15
N GLU A 58 -7.22 20.40 5.22
CA GLU A 58 -8.43 19.60 5.45
C GLU A 58 -8.19 18.51 6.47
N PHE A 59 -7.00 17.92 6.50
CA PHE A 59 -6.62 16.91 7.48
C PHE A 59 -6.35 17.52 8.85
N THR A 60 -5.85 18.74 8.92
CA THR A 60 -5.52 19.45 10.19
C THR A 60 -6.70 20.23 10.77
N SER A 61 -7.86 20.28 10.10
CA SER A 61 -9.04 21.00 10.58
C SER A 61 -9.56 20.40 11.89
N THR A 62 -9.77 21.28 12.89
CA THR A 62 -10.23 20.94 14.25
C THR A 62 -11.67 20.39 14.25
N ASP A 63 -12.47 20.76 13.26
CA ASP A 63 -13.88 20.37 13.17
C ASP A 63 -14.05 18.94 12.66
N LYS A 64 -13.05 18.42 11.95
CA LYS A 64 -13.10 17.08 11.33
C LYS A 64 -12.34 16.00 12.10
N TYR A 65 -11.32 16.36 12.87
CA TYR A 65 -10.46 15.40 13.57
C TYR A 65 -10.20 15.75 15.04
N PRO A 66 -10.15 14.75 15.95
CA PRO A 66 -9.86 14.97 17.36
C PRO A 66 -8.50 15.65 17.60
N ALA A 67 -8.41 16.45 18.64
CA ALA A 67 -7.20 17.21 18.98
C ALA A 67 -5.94 16.36 19.18
N ASN A 68 -6.09 15.11 19.58
CA ASN A 68 -4.98 14.14 19.78
C ASN A 68 -4.21 13.83 18.49
N VAL A 69 -4.88 13.75 17.34
CA VAL A 69 -4.22 13.52 16.05
C VAL A 69 -3.29 14.67 15.68
N ARG A 70 -3.68 15.90 16.00
CA ARG A 70 -2.85 17.10 15.77
C ARG A 70 -1.64 17.16 16.70
N MET A 71 -1.79 16.74 17.96
CA MET A 71 -0.71 16.79 18.95
C MET A 71 0.30 15.66 18.78
N SER A 72 -0.16 14.44 18.47
CA SER A 72 0.74 13.30 18.26
C SER A 72 1.34 13.26 16.85
N GLY A 73 0.70 13.92 15.89
CA GLY A 73 1.08 13.84 14.48
C GLY A 73 0.91 12.44 13.90
N GLU A 74 0.15 11.57 14.58
CA GLU A 74 -0.11 10.20 14.17
C GLU A 74 -1.27 10.18 13.18
N ILE A 75 -1.03 9.61 12.00
CA ILE A 75 -2.07 9.38 11.00
C ILE A 75 -2.52 7.92 11.15
N GLY A 76 -3.66 7.72 11.84
CA GLY A 76 -4.25 6.39 12.02
C GLY A 76 -5.02 5.94 10.78
N SER A 77 -5.99 6.74 10.36
CA SER A 77 -6.83 6.46 9.19
C SER A 77 -7.20 7.75 8.45
N ILE A 78 -7.45 7.64 7.16
CA ILE A 78 -7.91 8.70 6.27
C ILE A 78 -8.92 8.13 5.29
N ALA A 79 -10.08 8.78 5.15
CA ALA A 79 -11.16 8.33 4.25
C ALA A 79 -11.51 6.81 4.41
N GLY A 80 -11.56 6.31 5.65
CA GLY A 80 -11.82 4.89 5.94
C GLY A 80 -10.62 3.95 5.66
N CYS A 81 -9.49 4.48 5.19
CA CYS A 81 -8.29 3.69 4.94
C CYS A 81 -7.29 3.82 6.10
N ARG A 82 -6.81 2.71 6.62
CA ARG A 82 -5.66 2.68 7.54
C ARG A 82 -4.38 3.05 6.79
N VAL A 83 -3.67 4.07 7.26
CA VAL A 83 -2.45 4.56 6.62
C VAL A 83 -1.23 3.77 7.10
N VAL A 84 -0.53 3.13 6.17
CA VAL A 84 0.71 2.38 6.45
C VAL A 84 1.87 3.02 5.69
N PRO A 85 2.81 3.67 6.39
CA PRO A 85 3.98 4.24 5.74
C PRO A 85 4.97 3.15 5.30
N SER A 86 5.39 3.18 4.03
CA SER A 86 6.36 2.24 3.48
C SER A 86 7.31 2.92 2.51
N LYS A 87 8.61 2.71 2.70
CA LYS A 87 9.65 3.14 1.74
C LYS A 87 9.63 2.32 0.45
N LYS A 88 8.88 1.22 0.40
CA LYS A 88 8.76 0.33 -0.76
C LYS A 88 7.75 0.83 -1.81
N VAL A 89 6.99 1.89 -1.50
CA VAL A 89 6.10 2.55 -2.47
C VAL A 89 6.95 3.11 -3.60
N PRO A 90 6.77 2.63 -4.84
CA PRO A 90 7.63 3.01 -5.95
C PRO A 90 7.33 4.42 -6.46
N LEU A 91 8.36 5.03 -7.01
CA LEU A 91 8.27 6.28 -7.76
C LEU A 91 8.12 5.94 -9.25
N VAL A 92 7.01 6.35 -9.84
CA VAL A 92 6.68 6.10 -11.25
C VAL A 92 6.57 7.42 -12.01
N GLU A 93 6.81 7.40 -13.31
CA GLU A 93 6.60 8.53 -14.20
C GLU A 93 5.23 8.41 -14.86
N VAL A 94 4.41 9.47 -14.79
CA VAL A 94 3.05 9.51 -15.33
C VAL A 94 2.94 10.61 -16.40
N GLY A 95 2.24 10.27 -17.48
CA GLY A 95 1.94 11.18 -18.59
C GLY A 95 3.13 11.54 -19.48
N SER A 96 2.86 12.32 -20.52
CA SER A 96 3.86 12.79 -21.50
C SER A 96 4.91 13.72 -20.87
N GLY A 97 4.56 14.42 -19.79
CA GLY A 97 5.44 15.30 -19.03
C GLY A 97 6.37 14.58 -18.04
N LYS A 98 6.31 13.23 -17.96
CA LYS A 98 7.10 12.41 -17.02
C LYS A 98 7.04 12.93 -15.57
N THR A 99 5.85 13.29 -15.12
CA THR A 99 5.64 13.74 -13.75
C THR A 99 5.95 12.59 -12.80
N LYS A 100 6.84 12.81 -11.85
CA LYS A 100 7.19 11.80 -10.84
C LYS A 100 6.10 11.70 -9.80
N CYS A 101 5.52 10.51 -9.68
CA CYS A 101 4.42 10.21 -8.76
C CYS A 101 4.75 8.99 -7.91
N TYR A 102 4.30 8.99 -6.67
CA TYR A 102 4.28 7.78 -5.86
C TYR A 102 3.04 6.97 -6.21
N ALA A 103 3.23 5.69 -6.49
CA ALA A 103 2.14 4.76 -6.78
C ALA A 103 1.72 4.04 -5.48
N CYS A 104 0.65 4.55 -4.88
CA CYS A 104 0.13 4.14 -3.58
C CYS A 104 -0.99 3.11 -3.77
N PRO A 105 -0.80 1.82 -3.43
CA PRO A 105 -1.89 0.87 -3.48
C PRO A 105 -2.85 1.07 -2.31
N ILE A 106 -4.14 1.07 -2.64
CA ILE A 106 -5.26 1.01 -1.69
C ILE A 106 -5.85 -0.39 -1.82
N ILE A 107 -5.95 -1.10 -0.72
CA ILE A 107 -6.41 -2.49 -0.68
C ILE A 107 -7.64 -2.59 0.21
N LYS A 108 -8.72 -3.13 -0.34
CA LYS A 108 -9.92 -3.53 0.39
C LYS A 108 -9.68 -4.89 1.03
N LEU A 109 -9.91 -5.00 2.33
CA LEU A 109 -9.59 -6.22 3.08
C LEU A 109 -10.75 -7.22 3.08
N GLU A 110 -11.98 -6.74 3.05
CA GLU A 110 -13.20 -7.53 3.14
C GLU A 110 -14.08 -7.34 1.91
N ALA A 111 -14.99 -8.27 1.67
CA ALA A 111 -16.09 -8.10 0.71
C ALA A 111 -17.12 -7.11 1.26
N ASP A 112 -17.74 -6.30 0.39
CA ASP A 112 -18.73 -5.31 0.80
C ASP A 112 -20.17 -5.78 0.66
N HIS A 113 -20.43 -6.91 -0.05
CA HIS A 113 -21.73 -7.53 -0.18
C HIS A 113 -21.62 -9.05 -0.48
N ASP A 114 -22.72 -9.76 -0.32
CA ASP A 114 -22.78 -11.24 -0.42
C ASP A 114 -22.41 -11.81 -1.81
N ASN A 115 -22.48 -10.99 -2.86
CA ASN A 115 -22.14 -11.41 -4.21
C ASN A 115 -20.70 -11.08 -4.60
N GLU A 116 -19.95 -10.38 -3.75
CA GLU A 116 -18.55 -10.09 -4.00
C GLU A 116 -17.70 -11.32 -3.66
N ASP A 117 -16.67 -11.56 -4.46
CA ASP A 117 -15.72 -12.64 -4.24
C ASP A 117 -14.94 -12.42 -2.93
N GLU A 118 -15.03 -13.38 -2.01
CA GLU A 118 -14.30 -13.37 -0.74
C GLU A 118 -12.79 -13.58 -0.90
N VAL A 119 -12.32 -13.91 -2.11
CA VAL A 119 -10.89 -14.10 -2.37
C VAL A 119 -10.10 -12.84 -1.97
N PRO A 120 -9.02 -12.99 -1.19
CA PRO A 120 -8.20 -11.86 -0.77
C PRO A 120 -7.52 -11.19 -1.97
N ALA A 121 -7.26 -9.88 -1.87
CA ALA A 121 -6.60 -9.12 -2.92
C ALA A 121 -5.22 -9.70 -3.29
N LEU A 122 -4.44 -10.11 -2.30
CA LEU A 122 -3.09 -10.67 -2.46
C LEU A 122 -2.97 -12.03 -1.78
N THR A 123 -2.43 -13.01 -2.49
CA THR A 123 -2.16 -14.35 -1.95
C THR A 123 -0.69 -14.71 -2.12
N ILE A 124 -0.11 -15.28 -1.08
CA ILE A 124 1.26 -15.80 -1.11
C ILE A 124 1.18 -17.32 -1.13
N TYR A 125 1.59 -17.92 -2.25
CA TYR A 125 1.73 -19.36 -2.39
C TYR A 125 3.15 -19.79 -2.04
N ARG A 126 3.28 -20.62 -1.02
CA ARG A 126 4.57 -21.16 -0.60
C ARG A 126 4.72 -22.59 -1.11
N LYS A 127 5.68 -22.81 -2.00
CA LYS A 127 6.02 -24.14 -2.52
C LYS A 127 6.88 -24.93 -1.53
N ARG A 128 7.83 -24.26 -0.88
CA ARG A 128 8.74 -24.86 0.09
C ARG A 128 8.97 -23.90 1.25
N ALA A 129 8.87 -24.42 2.47
CA ALA A 129 9.20 -23.66 3.68
C ALA A 129 10.69 -23.36 3.74
N VAL A 130 11.07 -22.43 4.61
CA VAL A 130 12.48 -22.10 4.85
C VAL A 130 13.25 -23.34 5.22
N ASN A 131 14.27 -23.66 4.42
CA ASN A 131 15.27 -24.70 4.70
C ASN A 131 16.56 -24.01 5.13
N VAL A 132 17.14 -24.43 6.25
CA VAL A 132 18.39 -23.88 6.77
C VAL A 132 19.42 -24.98 6.80
N GLU A 133 20.51 -24.79 6.08
CA GLU A 133 21.66 -25.69 6.05
C GLU A 133 22.86 -25.01 6.68
N THR A 134 23.60 -25.77 7.49
CA THR A 134 24.82 -25.28 8.12
C THR A 134 26.01 -26.16 7.73
N GLU A 135 27.05 -25.54 7.18
CA GLU A 135 28.30 -26.21 6.86
C GLU A 135 29.46 -25.60 7.65
N ARG A 136 30.20 -26.44 8.39
CA ARG A 136 31.40 -26.00 9.05
C ARG A 136 32.64 -26.25 8.18
N LYS A 137 33.39 -25.16 7.87
CA LYS A 137 34.69 -25.23 7.15
C LYS A 137 35.87 -25.11 8.12
N PRO A 138 36.38 -26.23 8.64
CA PRO A 138 37.44 -26.19 9.70
C PRO A 138 38.74 -25.57 9.23
N LYS A 139 39.05 -25.64 7.94
CA LYS A 139 40.28 -25.06 7.36
C LYS A 139 40.38 -23.56 7.52
N ILE A 140 39.23 -22.87 7.41
CA ILE A 140 39.14 -21.41 7.53
C ILE A 140 38.43 -20.96 8.82
N ARG A 141 38.10 -21.91 9.70
CA ARG A 141 37.40 -21.69 10.99
C ARG A 141 36.10 -20.89 10.86
N THR A 142 35.37 -21.07 9.77
CA THR A 142 34.08 -20.43 9.52
C THR A 142 32.97 -21.46 9.51
N THR A 143 31.74 -21.01 9.84
CA THR A 143 30.50 -21.74 9.64
C THR A 143 29.69 -20.98 8.62
N GLU A 144 29.33 -21.63 7.53
CA GLU A 144 28.40 -21.08 6.55
C GLU A 144 26.98 -21.52 6.91
N ILE A 145 26.04 -20.57 6.85
CA ILE A 145 24.61 -20.79 7.04
C ILE A 145 23.91 -20.34 5.78
N THR A 146 23.25 -21.29 5.11
CA THR A 146 22.46 -21.01 3.90
C THR A 146 20.99 -21.23 4.21
N ALA A 147 20.14 -20.27 3.87
CA ALA A 147 18.71 -20.41 4.01
C ALA A 147 18.04 -20.15 2.66
N ASP A 148 17.13 -21.05 2.26
CA ASP A 148 16.35 -20.94 1.03
C ASP A 148 14.85 -21.12 1.31
N GLU A 149 14.02 -20.35 0.60
CA GLU A 149 12.57 -20.44 0.61
C GLU A 149 12.04 -20.25 -0.81
N PHE A 150 11.01 -20.99 -1.19
CA PHE A 150 10.35 -20.86 -2.48
C PHE A 150 8.89 -20.43 -2.28
N TYR A 151 8.59 -19.19 -2.66
CA TYR A 151 7.24 -18.65 -2.65
C TYR A 151 6.97 -17.79 -3.88
N VAL A 152 5.71 -17.50 -4.14
CA VAL A 152 5.26 -16.53 -5.13
C VAL A 152 4.11 -15.70 -4.56
N ALA A 153 4.16 -14.40 -4.75
CA ALA A 153 3.06 -13.49 -4.47
C ALA A 153 2.23 -13.31 -5.75
N VAL A 154 0.91 -13.35 -5.63
CA VAL A 154 -0.02 -13.22 -6.76
C VAL A 154 -1.15 -12.27 -6.38
N LEU A 155 -1.56 -11.41 -7.31
CA LEU A 155 -2.78 -10.61 -7.22
C LEU A 155 -3.96 -11.53 -7.53
N SER A 156 -4.68 -11.94 -6.48
CA SER A 156 -5.76 -12.93 -6.60
C SER A 156 -7.11 -12.29 -6.92
N ASN A 157 -7.32 -11.06 -6.47
CA ASN A 157 -8.53 -10.30 -6.77
C ASN A 157 -8.18 -8.84 -7.09
N GLU A 158 -8.23 -8.50 -8.38
CA GLU A 158 -7.89 -7.15 -8.88
C GLU A 158 -8.95 -6.11 -8.50
N ALA A 159 -10.21 -6.50 -8.32
CA ALA A 159 -11.30 -5.59 -7.96
C ALA A 159 -11.12 -4.96 -6.56
N LYS A 160 -10.34 -5.61 -5.70
CA LYS A 160 -10.06 -5.15 -4.33
C LYS A 160 -8.82 -4.24 -4.22
N VAL A 161 -8.19 -3.87 -5.34
CA VAL A 161 -6.97 -3.05 -5.32
C VAL A 161 -7.09 -1.88 -6.27
N VAL A 162 -6.89 -0.67 -5.75
CA VAL A 162 -6.76 0.56 -6.55
C VAL A 162 -5.35 1.12 -6.42
N LEU A 163 -4.71 1.41 -7.53
CA LEU A 163 -3.41 2.06 -7.57
C LEU A 163 -3.56 3.56 -7.74
N ALA A 164 -3.46 4.30 -6.65
CA ALA A 164 -3.52 5.75 -6.65
C ALA A 164 -2.13 6.36 -6.89
N LYS A 165 -2.03 7.28 -7.86
CA LYS A 165 -0.78 7.94 -8.24
C LYS A 165 -0.84 9.41 -7.83
N PHE A 166 0.01 9.83 -6.90
CA PHE A 166 0.10 11.20 -6.43
C PHE A 166 1.49 11.78 -6.68
N LYS A 167 1.55 13.06 -7.02
CA LYS A 167 2.81 13.77 -7.27
C LYS A 167 3.76 13.67 -6.06
N ALA A 168 5.05 13.43 -6.35
CA ALA A 168 6.10 13.23 -5.34
C ALA A 168 6.53 14.54 -4.65
#